data_0c9614decf5e41cefe9a377d0b806da3
#
_entry.id   0c9614decf5e41cefe9a377d0b806da3
#
_cell.length_a   1.000
_cell.length_b   1.000
_cell.length_c   1.000
_cell.angle_alpha   90.00
_cell.angle_beta   90.00
_cell.angle_gamma   90.00
#
_symmetry.space_group_name_H-M   'P 1'
#
loop_
_entity.id
_entity.type
_entity.pdbx_description
1 polymer ?
#
loop_
_entity_poly.entity_id
_entity_poly.type
_entity_poly.pdbx_seq_one_letter_code
_entity_poly.pdbx_strand_id
1 'polypeptide(L)'
;TGINPLEGTDQYASISQNGKQVIQYSFKTGKQTAVLFDIDDTQGAKIDNFDGYIMSPDGKRMLIRTKTQPVYRRSYKAVFYIYTMASRKLEPLSDGGPQQAPVWSPDGTKVAFVRDNNIFLVKLLYNNSESQVTKDGLFNHVINGIPDWVNEEEFAFSHALTFNADGTMLCWLRYD
;
A
#
# COMPACT_ATOMS: atom_id res chain seq x y z
N THR A 1 -15.08 8.67 3.13
CA THR A 1 -14.74 8.03 4.43
C THR A 1 -15.10 6.55 4.36
N GLY A 2 -14.16 5.71 4.00
CA GLY A 2 -14.36 4.27 3.92
C GLY A 2 -14.24 3.62 5.30
N ILE A 3 -15.16 2.70 5.61
CA ILE A 3 -15.04 1.79 6.75
C ILE A 3 -14.26 0.57 6.25
N ASN A 4 -13.14 0.26 6.88
CA ASN A 4 -12.31 -0.90 6.54
C ASN A 4 -12.37 -1.91 7.69
N PRO A 5 -13.09 -3.05 7.52
CA PRO A 5 -13.10 -4.11 8.52
C PRO A 5 -11.68 -4.62 8.78
N LEU A 6 -11.36 -4.92 10.03
CA LEU A 6 -10.13 -5.58 10.42
C LEU A 6 -10.40 -7.09 10.49
N GLU A 7 -9.74 -7.86 9.62
CA GLU A 7 -9.96 -9.30 9.49
C GLU A 7 -9.80 -10.03 10.83
N GLY A 8 -10.71 -10.96 11.08
CA GLY A 8 -10.72 -11.78 12.30
C GLY A 8 -11.11 -11.05 13.58
N THR A 9 -11.63 -9.83 13.49
CA THR A 9 -12.03 -9.02 14.64
C THR A 9 -13.42 -8.42 14.47
N ASP A 10 -14.07 -8.01 15.61
CA ASP A 10 -15.28 -7.22 15.62
C ASP A 10 -15.01 -5.71 15.48
N GLN A 11 -13.97 -5.34 14.73
CA GLN A 11 -13.50 -3.97 14.67
C GLN A 11 -13.30 -3.49 13.24
N TYR A 12 -13.36 -2.19 13.06
CA TYR A 12 -13.08 -1.53 11.79
C TYR A 12 -12.19 -0.30 12.01
N ALA A 13 -11.50 0.10 10.97
CA ALA A 13 -10.70 1.31 10.97
C ALA A 13 -11.23 2.34 9.96
N SER A 14 -11.07 3.61 10.26
CA SER A 14 -11.35 4.70 9.33
C SER A 14 -10.44 5.89 9.59
N ILE A 15 -10.31 6.74 8.57
CA ILE A 15 -9.60 8.02 8.70
C ILE A 15 -10.51 8.99 9.48
N SER A 16 -9.93 9.70 10.46
CA SER A 16 -10.64 10.71 11.25
C SER A 16 -11.17 11.86 10.39
N GLN A 17 -12.17 12.58 10.89
CA GLN A 17 -12.79 13.70 10.17
C GLN A 17 -11.79 14.80 9.80
N ASN A 18 -10.79 15.05 10.64
CA ASN A 18 -9.73 16.03 10.35
C ASN A 18 -8.64 15.50 9.41
N GLY A 19 -8.71 14.22 8.99
CA GLY A 19 -7.76 13.60 8.07
C GLY A 19 -6.38 13.31 8.68
N LYS A 20 -6.22 13.40 10.00
CA LYS A 20 -4.90 13.28 10.65
C LYS A 20 -4.63 11.93 11.30
N GLN A 21 -5.64 11.13 11.51
CA GLN A 21 -5.55 9.87 12.25
C GLN A 21 -6.23 8.72 11.52
N VAL A 22 -5.74 7.51 11.75
CA VAL A 22 -6.48 6.26 11.49
C VAL A 22 -6.94 5.73 12.83
N ILE A 23 -8.26 5.60 13.01
CA ILE A 23 -8.89 5.26 14.28
C ILE A 23 -9.60 3.91 14.13
N GLN A 24 -9.43 3.07 15.14
CA GLN A 24 -10.12 1.78 15.26
C GLN A 24 -11.36 1.93 16.10
N TYR A 25 -12.46 1.29 15.67
CA TYR A 25 -13.76 1.31 16.33
C TYR A 25 -14.30 -0.12 16.51
N SER A 26 -15.13 -0.31 17.51
CA SER A 26 -15.89 -1.54 17.68
C SER A 26 -17.17 -1.53 16.86
N PHE A 27 -17.45 -2.57 16.08
CA PHE A 27 -18.74 -2.74 15.40
C PHE A 27 -19.91 -2.83 16.37
N LYS A 28 -19.69 -3.44 17.54
CA LYS A 28 -20.76 -3.66 18.53
C LYS A 28 -21.20 -2.37 19.20
N THR A 29 -20.26 -1.49 19.50
CA THR A 29 -20.54 -0.30 20.32
C THR A 29 -20.47 1.00 19.55
N GLY A 30 -19.87 1.01 18.35
CA GLY A 30 -19.54 2.20 17.59
C GLY A 30 -18.48 3.11 18.24
N LYS A 31 -17.91 2.68 19.37
CA LYS A 31 -16.95 3.49 20.11
C LYS A 31 -15.52 3.28 19.60
N GLN A 32 -14.74 4.33 19.70
CA GLN A 32 -13.31 4.28 19.45
C GLN A 32 -12.63 3.34 20.45
N THR A 33 -11.75 2.46 19.94
CA THR A 33 -10.99 1.50 20.75
C THR A 33 -9.49 1.77 20.72
N ALA A 34 -8.95 2.32 19.65
CA ALA A 34 -7.54 2.66 19.52
C ALA A 34 -7.30 3.73 18.44
N VAL A 35 -6.19 4.45 18.56
CA VAL A 35 -5.60 5.25 17.49
C VAL A 35 -4.48 4.41 16.88
N LEU A 36 -4.63 4.00 15.61
CA LEU A 36 -3.66 3.15 14.91
C LEU A 36 -2.53 3.96 14.29
N PHE A 37 -2.82 5.16 13.84
CA PHE A 37 -1.86 6.09 13.24
C PHE A 37 -2.25 7.53 13.56
N ASP A 38 -1.27 8.34 13.89
CA ASP A 38 -1.42 9.79 14.08
C ASP A 38 -0.27 10.50 13.38
N ILE A 39 -0.61 11.38 12.43
CA ILE A 39 0.37 12.12 11.63
C ILE A 39 1.29 12.99 12.49
N ASP A 40 0.80 13.46 13.63
CA ASP A 40 1.54 14.33 14.55
C ASP A 40 2.39 13.54 15.59
N ASP A 41 2.22 12.21 15.66
CA ASP A 41 2.92 11.33 16.60
C ASP A 41 3.71 10.22 15.87
N THR A 42 4.65 10.62 15.05
CA THR A 42 5.53 9.70 14.31
C THR A 42 7.00 9.92 14.65
N GLN A 43 7.78 8.83 14.58
CA GLN A 43 9.24 8.87 14.63
C GLN A 43 9.81 8.75 13.21
N GLY A 44 10.92 9.40 12.94
CA GLY A 44 11.55 9.40 11.61
C GLY A 44 10.95 10.44 10.68
N ALA A 45 10.37 10.00 9.55
CA ALA A 45 9.79 10.92 8.57
C ALA A 45 8.59 11.69 9.13
N LYS A 46 8.40 12.91 8.65
CA LYS A 46 7.23 13.75 8.91
C LYS A 46 6.50 14.02 7.62
N ILE A 47 5.17 13.89 7.65
CA ILE A 47 4.29 14.20 6.54
C ILE A 47 3.21 15.18 6.97
N ASP A 48 2.73 16.01 6.06
CA ASP A 48 1.73 17.04 6.37
C ASP A 48 0.29 16.50 6.23
N ASN A 49 0.09 15.51 5.37
CA ASN A 49 -1.21 14.91 5.13
C ASN A 49 -1.06 13.50 4.55
N PHE A 50 -2.13 12.74 4.60
CA PHE A 50 -2.28 11.45 3.93
C PHE A 50 -3.73 11.26 3.47
N ASP A 51 -3.97 10.40 2.50
CA ASP A 51 -5.30 10.19 1.93
C ASP A 51 -5.74 8.72 1.88
N GLY A 52 -4.93 7.83 2.41
CA GLY A 52 -5.27 6.42 2.50
C GLY A 52 -4.24 5.62 3.29
N TYR A 53 -4.57 4.38 3.57
CA TYR A 53 -3.70 3.43 4.25
C TYR A 53 -4.02 2.01 3.81
N ILE A 54 -3.03 1.12 3.93
CA ILE A 54 -3.18 -0.32 3.68
C ILE A 54 -2.51 -1.05 4.84
N MET A 55 -3.29 -1.75 5.65
CA MET A 55 -2.80 -2.54 6.78
C MET A 55 -2.03 -3.77 6.27
N SER A 56 -0.91 -4.08 6.90
CA SER A 56 -0.24 -5.37 6.67
C SER A 56 -1.10 -6.53 7.20
N PRO A 57 -1.03 -7.73 6.58
CA PRO A 57 -1.84 -8.87 7.01
C PRO A 57 -1.63 -9.29 8.46
N ASP A 58 -0.44 -9.10 9.01
CA ASP A 58 -0.11 -9.37 10.40
C ASP A 58 -0.55 -8.27 11.39
N GLY A 59 -1.08 -7.16 10.89
CA GLY A 59 -1.54 -6.04 11.68
C GLY A 59 -0.45 -5.19 12.35
N LYS A 60 0.82 -5.40 12.01
CA LYS A 60 1.95 -4.73 12.67
C LYS A 60 2.42 -3.47 11.97
N ARG A 61 2.13 -3.33 10.68
CA ARG A 61 2.55 -2.20 9.85
C ARG A 61 1.41 -1.70 8.99
N MET A 62 1.58 -0.49 8.49
CA MET A 62 0.65 0.14 7.54
C MET A 62 1.47 0.78 6.42
N LEU A 63 0.96 0.71 5.20
CA LEU A 63 1.35 1.63 4.14
C LEU A 63 0.49 2.88 4.26
N ILE A 64 1.11 4.03 4.35
CA ILE A 64 0.44 5.33 4.40
C ILE A 64 0.57 5.99 3.03
N ARG A 65 -0.56 6.29 2.41
CA ARG A 65 -0.64 6.86 1.07
C ARG A 65 -0.66 8.38 1.10
N THR A 66 0.24 8.97 0.33
CA THR A 66 0.35 10.44 0.21
C THR A 66 0.50 10.84 -1.26
N LYS A 67 0.23 12.11 -1.57
CA LYS A 67 0.49 12.71 -2.88
C LYS A 67 -0.10 11.89 -4.04
N THR A 68 -1.32 11.42 -3.87
CA THR A 68 -2.02 10.60 -4.86
C THR A 68 -2.25 11.37 -6.14
N GLN A 69 -1.87 10.75 -7.26
CA GLN A 69 -2.06 11.27 -8.61
C GLN A 69 -2.83 10.23 -9.42
N PRO A 70 -4.00 10.55 -9.97
CA PRO A 70 -4.73 9.62 -10.81
C PRO A 70 -3.94 9.32 -12.10
N VAL A 71 -3.99 8.08 -12.55
CA VAL A 71 -3.45 7.64 -13.84
C VAL A 71 -4.60 7.41 -14.80
N TYR A 72 -5.55 6.55 -14.43
CA TYR A 72 -6.80 6.31 -15.12
C TYR A 72 -7.97 6.39 -14.13
N ARG A 73 -9.14 5.92 -14.51
CA ARG A 73 -10.34 5.98 -13.69
C ARG A 73 -10.19 5.31 -12.31
N ARG A 74 -9.49 4.18 -12.25
CA ARG A 74 -9.35 3.36 -11.04
C ARG A 74 -7.91 3.27 -10.53
N SER A 75 -6.94 3.53 -11.38
CA SER A 75 -5.53 3.48 -11.04
C SER A 75 -4.95 4.83 -10.68
N TYR A 76 -3.98 4.81 -9.80
CA TYR A 76 -3.25 5.99 -9.35
C TYR A 76 -1.80 5.62 -9.03
N LYS A 77 -0.95 6.61 -8.98
CA LYS A 77 0.37 6.53 -8.39
C LYS A 77 0.43 7.46 -7.17
N ALA A 78 1.20 7.07 -6.17
CA ALA A 78 1.31 7.82 -4.94
C ALA A 78 2.68 7.62 -4.30
N VAL A 79 3.03 8.46 -3.35
CA VAL A 79 4.18 8.24 -2.48
C VAL A 79 3.68 7.52 -1.22
N PHE A 80 4.19 6.31 -1.01
CA PHE A 80 3.85 5.50 0.14
C PHE A 80 4.95 5.55 1.19
N TYR A 81 4.52 5.52 2.45
CA TYR A 81 5.38 5.38 3.62
C TYR A 81 5.03 4.09 4.35
N ILE A 82 6.04 3.51 5.00
CA ILE A 82 5.84 2.37 5.90
C ILE A 82 5.75 2.91 7.32
N TYR A 83 4.67 2.59 8.00
CA TYR A 83 4.48 2.91 9.41
C TYR A 83 4.52 1.61 10.23
N THR A 84 5.46 1.53 11.17
CA THR A 84 5.58 0.43 12.13
C THR A 84 4.90 0.85 13.44
N MET A 85 3.78 0.22 13.78
CA MET A 85 2.93 0.67 14.88
C MET A 85 3.61 0.60 16.24
N ALA A 86 4.38 -0.46 16.51
CA ALA A 86 5.06 -0.64 17.81
C ALA A 86 6.06 0.49 18.13
N SER A 87 6.83 0.94 17.15
CA SER A 87 7.84 2.01 17.29
C SER A 87 7.33 3.39 16.87
N ARG A 88 6.18 3.47 16.23
CA ARG A 88 5.64 4.68 15.57
C ARG A 88 6.56 5.25 14.51
N LYS A 89 7.45 4.43 13.97
CA LYS A 89 8.42 4.82 12.95
C LYS A 89 7.75 4.92 11.58
N LEU A 90 7.92 6.07 10.94
CA LEU A 90 7.46 6.34 9.57
C LEU A 90 8.68 6.48 8.66
N GLU A 91 8.73 5.69 7.60
CA GLU A 91 9.83 5.66 6.63
C GLU A 91 9.27 5.66 5.20
N PRO A 92 9.94 6.27 4.22
CA PRO A 92 9.56 6.10 2.82
C PRO A 92 9.60 4.62 2.41
N LEU A 93 8.62 4.17 1.61
CA LEU A 93 8.65 2.83 1.01
C LEU A 93 9.79 2.73 0.00
N SER A 94 10.02 3.79 -0.78
CA SER A 94 11.03 3.86 -1.82
C SER A 94 11.52 5.30 -2.01
N ASP A 95 12.80 5.46 -2.29
CA ASP A 95 13.40 6.76 -2.63
C ASP A 95 13.36 7.05 -4.14
N GLY A 96 12.89 6.10 -4.95
CA GLY A 96 12.94 6.18 -6.42
C GLY A 96 11.76 6.88 -7.09
N GLY A 97 10.86 7.51 -6.34
CA GLY A 97 9.68 8.20 -6.88
C GLY A 97 8.35 7.47 -6.59
N PRO A 98 7.23 7.96 -7.13
CA PRO A 98 5.92 7.43 -6.86
C PRO A 98 5.75 5.95 -7.23
N GLN A 99 4.88 5.25 -6.51
CA GLN A 99 4.60 3.85 -6.67
C GLN A 99 3.15 3.62 -7.09
N GLN A 100 2.89 2.50 -7.77
CA GLN A 100 1.55 2.04 -8.13
C GLN A 100 1.29 0.66 -7.55
N ALA A 101 0.02 0.39 -7.23
CA ALA A 101 -0.49 -0.94 -6.86
C ALA A 101 0.37 -1.69 -5.83
N PRO A 102 0.72 -1.09 -4.69
CA PRO A 102 1.51 -1.79 -3.69
C PRO A 102 0.72 -2.96 -3.09
N VAL A 103 1.41 -4.08 -2.88
CA VAL A 103 0.85 -5.27 -2.23
C VAL A 103 1.78 -5.76 -1.12
N TRP A 104 1.19 -6.10 0.02
CA TRP A 104 1.89 -6.75 1.13
C TRP A 104 2.13 -8.23 0.84
N SER A 105 3.26 -8.77 1.27
CA SER A 105 3.41 -10.21 1.42
C SER A 105 2.51 -10.72 2.56
N PRO A 106 2.08 -12.00 2.53
CA PRO A 106 1.19 -12.55 3.56
C PRO A 106 1.73 -12.43 4.99
N ASP A 107 3.05 -12.48 5.18
CA ASP A 107 3.72 -12.32 6.47
C ASP A 107 3.97 -10.85 6.88
N GLY A 108 3.64 -9.89 6.01
CA GLY A 108 3.83 -8.46 6.28
C GLY A 108 5.28 -7.99 6.27
N THR A 109 6.23 -8.78 5.75
CA THR A 109 7.66 -8.46 5.75
C THR A 109 8.20 -7.93 4.43
N LYS A 110 7.39 -7.97 3.37
CA LYS A 110 7.75 -7.49 2.04
C LYS A 110 6.61 -6.67 1.44
N VAL A 111 6.96 -5.73 0.58
CA VAL A 111 6.02 -4.97 -0.25
C VAL A 111 6.51 -5.03 -1.69
N ALA A 112 5.64 -5.42 -2.61
CA ALA A 112 5.87 -5.30 -4.04
C ALA A 112 5.04 -4.14 -4.59
N PHE A 113 5.57 -3.42 -5.56
CA PHE A 113 4.87 -2.32 -6.22
C PHE A 113 5.32 -2.17 -7.67
N VAL A 114 4.60 -1.36 -8.43
CA VAL A 114 4.95 -1.03 -9.81
C VAL A 114 5.41 0.43 -9.89
N ARG A 115 6.46 0.65 -10.65
CA ARG A 115 6.97 1.97 -11.07
C ARG A 115 7.50 1.87 -12.51
N ASP A 116 7.08 2.79 -13.36
CA ASP A 116 7.49 2.85 -14.77
C ASP A 116 7.30 1.49 -15.49
N ASN A 117 6.13 0.87 -15.28
CA ASN A 117 5.74 -0.42 -15.84
C ASN A 117 6.63 -1.62 -15.43
N ASN A 118 7.43 -1.45 -14.40
CA ASN A 118 8.26 -2.51 -13.83
C ASN A 118 7.92 -2.79 -12.37
N ILE A 119 8.15 -4.04 -11.97
CA ILE A 119 7.92 -4.51 -10.61
C ILE A 119 9.16 -4.33 -9.76
N PHE A 120 8.94 -3.83 -8.55
CA PHE A 120 9.95 -3.65 -7.50
C PHE A 120 9.51 -4.39 -6.25
N LEU A 121 10.48 -4.89 -5.50
CA LEU A 121 10.29 -5.57 -4.22
C LEU A 121 11.11 -4.88 -3.14
N VAL A 122 10.45 -4.55 -2.02
CA VAL A 122 11.10 -4.02 -0.82
C VAL A 122 11.03 -5.06 0.29
N LYS A 123 12.18 -5.42 0.86
CA LYS A 123 12.32 -6.34 1.99
C LYS A 123 12.54 -5.56 3.27
N LEU A 124 11.53 -5.51 4.13
CA LEU A 124 11.52 -4.65 5.33
C LEU A 124 12.51 -5.12 6.40
N LEU A 125 12.72 -6.43 6.53
CA LEU A 125 13.66 -6.99 7.51
C LEU A 125 15.13 -6.81 7.11
N TYR A 126 15.40 -6.38 5.89
CA TYR A 126 16.73 -6.15 5.35
C TYR A 126 16.98 -4.66 5.08
N ASN A 127 16.66 -3.84 6.07
CA ASN A 127 16.82 -2.38 6.00
C ASN A 127 16.10 -1.75 4.81
N ASN A 128 14.86 -2.20 4.55
CA ASN A 128 14.02 -1.75 3.44
C ASN A 128 14.73 -1.83 2.08
N SER A 129 15.50 -2.91 1.85
CA SER A 129 16.23 -3.08 0.61
C SER A 129 15.28 -3.23 -0.58
N GLU A 130 15.45 -2.36 -1.58
CA GLU A 130 14.69 -2.38 -2.82
C GLU A 130 15.43 -3.15 -3.90
N SER A 131 14.74 -4.01 -4.63
CA SER A 131 15.26 -4.66 -5.83
C SER A 131 14.25 -4.57 -6.97
N GLN A 132 14.75 -4.33 -8.17
CA GLN A 132 13.95 -4.34 -9.38
C GLN A 132 13.79 -5.77 -9.89
N VAL A 133 12.54 -6.23 -9.99
CA VAL A 133 12.20 -7.60 -10.39
C VAL A 133 12.14 -7.73 -11.92
N THR A 134 11.44 -6.81 -12.59
CA THR A 134 11.36 -6.76 -14.06
C THR A 134 12.11 -5.55 -14.60
N LYS A 135 12.61 -5.63 -15.84
CA LYS A 135 13.43 -4.58 -16.47
C LYS A 135 12.98 -4.23 -17.88
N ASP A 136 11.95 -4.90 -18.38
CA ASP A 136 11.47 -4.78 -19.75
C ASP A 136 10.24 -3.88 -19.90
N GLY A 137 9.80 -3.25 -18.81
CA GLY A 137 8.69 -2.30 -18.82
C GLY A 137 9.01 -1.11 -19.73
N LEU A 138 8.08 -0.81 -20.63
CA LEU A 138 8.20 0.26 -21.60
C LEU A 138 6.83 0.92 -21.80
N PHE A 139 6.80 2.25 -21.74
CA PHE A 139 5.58 3.02 -21.89
C PHE A 139 4.87 2.69 -23.23
N ASN A 140 3.58 2.38 -23.17
CA ASN A 140 2.73 1.95 -24.28
C ASN A 140 3.17 0.68 -25.03
N HIS A 141 4.05 -0.14 -24.44
CA HIS A 141 4.49 -1.40 -25.01
C HIS A 141 4.43 -2.54 -24.01
N VAL A 142 5.31 -2.54 -23.02
CA VAL A 142 5.38 -3.64 -22.04
C VAL A 142 4.97 -3.12 -20.67
N ILE A 143 3.93 -3.73 -20.09
CA ILE A 143 3.40 -3.37 -18.78
C ILE A 143 3.43 -4.60 -17.87
N ASN A 144 4.11 -4.47 -16.74
CA ASN A 144 4.22 -5.53 -15.74
C ASN A 144 3.45 -5.16 -14.46
N GLY A 145 2.58 -6.06 -13.98
CA GLY A 145 1.98 -5.98 -12.65
C GLY A 145 0.80 -5.03 -12.49
N ILE A 146 0.45 -4.27 -13.52
CA ILE A 146 -0.76 -3.44 -13.59
C ILE A 146 -1.47 -3.70 -14.92
N PRO A 147 -2.81 -3.54 -15.00
CA PRO A 147 -3.52 -3.65 -16.28
C PRO A 147 -3.22 -2.45 -17.20
N ASP A 148 -3.40 -2.67 -18.49
CA ASP A 148 -3.49 -1.60 -19.46
C ASP A 148 -4.83 -0.85 -19.31
N TRP A 149 -5.01 0.24 -20.07
CA TRP A 149 -6.23 1.05 -20.00
C TRP A 149 -7.50 0.27 -20.35
N VAL A 150 -7.44 -0.60 -21.36
CA VAL A 150 -8.59 -1.40 -21.80
C VAL A 150 -9.02 -2.40 -20.71
N ASN A 151 -8.08 -3.13 -20.15
CA ASN A 151 -8.37 -4.08 -19.08
C ASN A 151 -8.87 -3.41 -17.79
N GLU A 152 -8.38 -2.22 -17.48
CA GLU A 152 -8.90 -1.44 -16.35
C GLU A 152 -10.36 -0.98 -16.57
N GLU A 153 -10.68 -0.42 -17.73
CA GLU A 153 -12.01 0.08 -18.04
C GLU A 153 -13.05 -1.02 -18.23
N GLU A 154 -12.71 -2.07 -18.97
CA GLU A 154 -13.65 -3.16 -19.30
C GLU A 154 -13.82 -4.16 -18.15
N PHE A 155 -12.74 -4.53 -17.46
CA PHE A 155 -12.75 -5.56 -16.42
C PHE A 155 -12.65 -5.02 -15.00
N ALA A 156 -12.52 -3.73 -14.83
CA ALA A 156 -12.60 -3.02 -13.55
C ALA A 156 -11.55 -3.43 -12.50
N PHE A 157 -10.36 -3.85 -12.90
CA PHE A 157 -9.26 -4.11 -11.98
C PHE A 157 -8.07 -3.19 -12.23
N SER A 158 -7.32 -2.87 -11.17
CA SER A 158 -6.18 -1.95 -11.19
C SER A 158 -4.88 -2.60 -10.68
N HIS A 159 -4.94 -3.87 -10.31
CA HIS A 159 -3.81 -4.65 -9.82
C HIS A 159 -3.68 -5.94 -10.64
N ALA A 160 -2.46 -6.24 -11.05
CA ALA A 160 -2.14 -7.48 -11.78
C ALA A 160 -0.89 -8.13 -11.18
N LEU A 161 -0.73 -8.06 -9.87
CA LEU A 161 0.43 -8.47 -9.09
C LEU A 161 -0.05 -9.06 -7.77
N THR A 162 0.47 -10.23 -7.37
CA THR A 162 0.14 -10.87 -6.09
C THR A 162 1.28 -11.76 -5.60
N PHE A 163 1.36 -11.96 -4.29
CA PHE A 163 2.19 -13.02 -3.70
C PHE A 163 1.40 -14.34 -3.64
N ASN A 164 2.12 -15.47 -3.67
CA ASN A 164 1.55 -16.76 -3.29
C ASN A 164 1.30 -16.80 -1.77
N ALA A 165 0.61 -17.84 -1.29
CA ALA A 165 0.14 -17.92 0.10
C ALA A 165 1.27 -17.90 1.14
N ASP A 166 2.45 -18.43 0.82
CA ASP A 166 3.61 -18.44 1.73
C ASP A 166 4.57 -17.24 1.53
N GLY A 167 4.27 -16.36 0.57
CA GLY A 167 5.07 -15.16 0.31
C GLY A 167 6.44 -15.42 -0.33
N THR A 168 6.68 -16.62 -0.84
CA THR A 168 7.97 -16.99 -1.47
C THR A 168 8.02 -16.69 -2.96
N MET A 169 6.86 -16.58 -3.61
CA MET A 169 6.74 -16.29 -5.03
C MET A 169 5.88 -15.06 -5.28
N LEU A 170 6.23 -14.34 -6.34
CA LEU A 170 5.48 -13.21 -6.86
C LEU A 170 4.93 -13.58 -8.23
N CYS A 171 3.63 -13.40 -8.42
CA CYS A 171 2.92 -13.67 -9.67
C CYS A 171 2.39 -12.37 -10.24
N TRP A 172 2.53 -12.18 -11.54
CA TRP A 172 2.00 -10.99 -12.21
C TRP A 172 1.55 -11.29 -13.64
N LEU A 173 0.70 -10.42 -14.16
CA LEU A 173 0.38 -10.37 -15.58
C LEU A 173 1.34 -9.42 -16.29
N ARG A 174 1.76 -9.82 -17.47
CA ARG A 174 2.53 -9.00 -18.39
C ARG A 174 1.68 -8.77 -19.64
N TYR A 175 1.56 -7.52 -20.01
CA TYR A 175 0.87 -7.10 -21.24
C TYR A 175 1.94 -6.60 -22.23
N ASP A 176 1.72 -6.96 -23.53
CA ASP A 176 2.67 -6.73 -24.62
C ASP A 176 1.92 -6.25 -25.87
#